data_5b627b58fc6f55edef890b6a39ce0a31
#
_entry.id   5b627b58fc6f55edef890b6a39ce0a31
#
_cell.length_a   1.000
_cell.length_b   1.000
_cell.length_c   1.000
_cell.angle_alpha   90.00
_cell.angle_beta   90.00
_cell.angle_gamma   90.00
#
_symmetry.space_group_name_H-M   'P 1'
#
loop_
_entity.id
_entity.type
_entity.pdbx_description
1 polymer ?
#
loop_
_entity_poly.entity_id
_entity_poly.type
_entity_poly.pdbx_seq_one_letter_code
_entity_poly.pdbx_strand_id
1 'polypeptide(L)'
;MIPTHQQQHFKHLNDHTSSTHKASPTTATTRAMAQLPPEDVATEPTQKVVFNAPVRQVGHRLGGGAFGRGDQHRDEARYNFKTATRRAGSAFKTTKPKRINIIPPHGVLRPKKSVYVAITCDAFDPDNEDTEGDRVTVEWTNTPDSAATVFKQEWFQGDGIVRRKNLSIEYNV
;
A
#
# COMPACT_ATOMS: atom_id res chain seq x y z
N MET A 1 -12.40 83.90 -32.82
CA MET A 1 -13.76 83.37 -33.05
C MET A 1 -13.73 81.87 -32.66
N ILE A 2 -14.37 81.56 -31.58
CA ILE A 2 -14.53 80.23 -31.05
C ILE A 2 -15.89 79.71 -31.52
N PRO A 3 -16.05 78.40 -31.76
CA PRO A 3 -17.20 77.71 -31.17
C PRO A 3 -16.79 76.37 -30.58
N THR A 4 -17.10 76.25 -29.36
CA THR A 4 -18.20 75.51 -28.74
C THR A 4 -18.10 73.99 -28.82
N HIS A 5 -17.70 73.50 -27.79
CA HIS A 5 -17.91 72.43 -26.91
C HIS A 5 -19.13 71.51 -27.20
N GLN A 6 -18.90 70.23 -27.32
CA GLN A 6 -19.91 69.21 -27.10
C GLN A 6 -19.33 68.04 -26.28
N GLN A 7 -19.72 68.01 -25.04
CA GLN A 7 -19.46 66.86 -24.12
C GLN A 7 -20.33 65.63 -24.52
N GLN A 8 -19.73 64.55 -24.77
CA GLN A 8 -20.43 63.28 -24.84
C GLN A 8 -20.12 62.44 -23.58
N HIS A 9 -21.18 62.21 -22.87
CA HIS A 9 -21.27 61.43 -21.68
C HIS A 9 -21.14 59.95 -22.04
N PHE A 10 -20.00 59.33 -21.75
CA PHE A 10 -19.87 57.86 -21.83
C PHE A 10 -20.38 57.24 -20.52
N LYS A 11 -21.51 56.55 -20.61
CA LYS A 11 -22.00 55.65 -19.57
C LYS A 11 -21.11 54.42 -19.52
N HIS A 12 -20.43 54.23 -18.38
CA HIS A 12 -19.79 52.96 -18.03
C HIS A 12 -20.87 51.93 -17.76
N LEU A 13 -21.00 50.95 -18.62
CA LEU A 13 -21.66 49.69 -18.35
C LEU A 13 -20.63 48.78 -17.69
N ASN A 14 -20.80 48.54 -16.39
CA ASN A 14 -20.10 47.47 -15.66
C ASN A 14 -20.72 46.14 -16.05
N ASP A 15 -20.11 45.44 -16.97
CA ASP A 15 -20.38 44.02 -17.15
C ASP A 15 -19.59 43.21 -16.09
N HIS A 16 -20.27 42.91 -15.01
CA HIS A 16 -19.84 41.84 -14.11
C HIS A 16 -20.10 40.49 -14.80
N THR A 17 -19.14 40.04 -15.61
CA THR A 17 -19.09 38.63 -16.01
C THR A 17 -18.68 37.80 -14.78
N SER A 18 -19.70 37.31 -14.09
CA SER A 18 -19.55 36.24 -13.08
C SER A 18 -19.02 34.99 -13.77
N SER A 19 -17.71 34.77 -13.69
CA SER A 19 -17.07 33.52 -14.11
C SER A 19 -17.41 32.44 -13.12
N THR A 20 -18.55 31.80 -13.33
CA THR A 20 -18.85 30.53 -12.67
C THR A 20 -17.89 29.47 -13.19
N HIS A 21 -16.80 29.25 -12.46
CA HIS A 21 -15.96 28.07 -12.65
C HIS A 21 -16.83 26.83 -12.39
N LYS A 22 -17.37 26.27 -13.48
CA LYS A 22 -18.04 24.97 -13.47
C LYS A 22 -16.98 23.94 -13.13
N ALA A 23 -16.91 23.54 -11.86
CA ALA A 23 -16.04 22.46 -11.41
C ALA A 23 -16.32 21.22 -12.25
N SER A 24 -15.30 20.71 -12.91
CA SER A 24 -15.41 19.52 -13.74
C SER A 24 -15.94 18.35 -12.90
N PRO A 25 -16.94 17.60 -13.36
CA PRO A 25 -17.56 16.51 -12.58
C PRO A 25 -16.57 15.42 -12.16
N THR A 26 -15.46 15.30 -12.86
CA THR A 26 -14.38 14.36 -12.57
C THR A 26 -13.76 14.57 -11.19
N THR A 27 -13.52 15.82 -10.79
CA THR A 27 -12.85 16.13 -9.49
C THR A 27 -13.75 15.82 -8.30
N ALA A 28 -15.05 16.09 -8.40
CA ALA A 28 -16.01 15.80 -7.34
C ALA A 28 -16.21 14.28 -7.13
N THR A 29 -16.27 13.51 -8.22
CA THR A 29 -16.41 12.05 -8.16
C THR A 29 -15.17 11.40 -7.56
N THR A 30 -13.97 11.85 -7.91
CA THR A 30 -12.70 11.36 -7.36
C THR A 30 -12.60 11.60 -5.86
N ARG A 31 -12.99 12.80 -5.40
CA ARG A 31 -12.99 13.14 -3.96
C ARG A 31 -14.01 12.32 -3.17
N ALA A 32 -15.20 12.09 -3.71
CA ALA A 32 -16.24 11.30 -3.07
C ALA A 32 -15.84 9.83 -2.91
N MET A 33 -15.12 9.26 -3.89
CA MET A 33 -14.64 7.87 -3.79
C MET A 33 -13.55 7.67 -2.73
N ALA A 34 -12.70 8.66 -2.49
CA ALA A 34 -11.69 8.61 -1.43
C ALA A 34 -12.29 8.69 -0.01
N GLN A 35 -13.49 9.24 0.13
CA GLN A 35 -14.18 9.39 1.42
C GLN A 35 -14.98 8.14 1.85
N LEU A 36 -15.23 7.21 0.94
CA LEU A 36 -15.89 5.96 1.30
C LEU A 36 -14.90 5.00 1.94
N PRO A 37 -15.29 4.29 3.02
CA PRO A 37 -14.39 3.30 3.61
C PRO A 37 -14.01 2.24 2.58
N PRO A 38 -12.75 1.80 2.56
CA PRO A 38 -12.33 0.68 1.73
C PRO A 38 -13.12 -0.57 2.07
N GLU A 39 -13.44 -1.38 1.08
CA GLU A 39 -14.05 -2.68 1.30
C GLU A 39 -13.09 -3.61 2.03
N ASP A 40 -13.64 -4.65 2.64
CA ASP A 40 -12.81 -5.71 3.19
C ASP A 40 -12.06 -6.44 2.10
N VAL A 41 -10.87 -6.87 2.45
CA VAL A 41 -10.03 -7.68 1.57
C VAL A 41 -10.02 -9.12 2.06
N ALA A 42 -10.24 -10.03 1.14
CA ALA A 42 -10.02 -11.44 1.40
C ALA A 42 -8.53 -11.74 1.32
N THR A 43 -8.05 -12.50 2.30
CA THR A 43 -6.66 -12.93 2.39
C THR A 43 -6.60 -14.44 2.57
N GLU A 44 -5.63 -15.07 1.94
CA GLU A 44 -5.41 -16.50 2.07
C GLU A 44 -3.89 -16.74 2.22
N PRO A 45 -3.44 -17.23 3.36
CA PRO A 45 -4.17 -17.57 4.59
C PRO A 45 -4.87 -16.36 5.26
N THR A 46 -5.86 -16.62 6.10
CA THR A 46 -6.75 -15.57 6.66
C THR A 46 -6.21 -14.87 7.88
N GLN A 47 -5.41 -15.55 8.71
CA GLN A 47 -5.04 -15.06 10.03
C GLN A 47 -3.54 -15.10 10.32
N LYS A 48 -2.80 -16.06 9.78
CA LYS A 48 -1.41 -16.29 10.11
C LYS A 48 -0.57 -16.69 8.91
N VAL A 49 0.71 -16.38 8.99
CA VAL A 49 1.76 -16.84 8.08
C VAL A 49 2.60 -17.85 8.86
N VAL A 50 2.80 -19.03 8.31
CA VAL A 50 3.56 -20.10 8.96
C VAL A 50 4.84 -20.34 8.17
N PHE A 51 5.97 -20.29 8.84
CA PHE A 51 7.26 -20.70 8.30
C PHE A 51 7.70 -22.01 8.92
N ASN A 52 8.23 -22.92 8.09
CA ASN A 52 8.75 -24.20 8.53
C ASN A 52 10.27 -24.08 8.71
N ALA A 53 10.66 -23.78 9.92
CA ALA A 53 12.04 -23.77 10.41
C ALA A 53 13.12 -23.18 9.48
N PRO A 54 13.22 -21.88 9.35
CA PRO A 54 14.45 -21.26 8.86
C PRO A 54 15.48 -21.21 9.99
N VAL A 55 15.71 -22.34 10.68
CA VAL A 55 16.64 -22.43 11.80
C VAL A 55 18.07 -22.44 11.27
N ARG A 56 18.89 -21.54 11.77
CA ARG A 56 20.33 -21.60 11.55
C ARG A 56 20.87 -22.81 12.32
N GLN A 57 21.08 -23.93 11.63
CA GLN A 57 21.82 -25.03 12.24
C GLN A 57 23.20 -24.51 12.65
N VAL A 58 23.41 -24.34 13.94
CA VAL A 58 24.73 -24.15 14.53
C VAL A 58 25.45 -25.48 14.35
N GLY A 59 26.12 -25.63 13.20
CA GLY A 59 26.90 -26.82 12.90
C GLY A 59 28.01 -26.95 13.94
N HIS A 60 27.92 -27.96 14.78
CA HIS A 60 29.06 -28.45 15.53
C HIS A 60 30.16 -28.80 14.54
N ARG A 61 31.21 -28.01 14.55
CA ARG A 61 32.39 -28.14 13.71
C ARG A 61 33.17 -29.40 14.10
N LEU A 62 32.90 -30.51 13.43
CA LEU A 62 33.81 -31.63 13.41
C LEU A 62 34.51 -31.66 12.04
N GLY A 63 35.76 -31.23 12.01
CA GLY A 63 36.71 -31.52 10.92
C GLY A 63 36.69 -30.56 9.74
N GLY A 64 37.86 -30.00 9.45
CA GLY A 64 38.16 -29.00 8.42
C GLY A 64 37.73 -29.39 7.01
N GLY A 65 36.71 -28.77 6.53
CA GLY A 65 36.30 -28.72 5.13
C GLY A 65 35.92 -27.27 4.81
N ALA A 66 36.39 -26.79 3.66
CA ALA A 66 36.02 -25.48 3.17
C ALA A 66 34.50 -25.32 3.08
N PHE A 67 33.93 -24.39 3.84
CA PHE A 67 32.54 -24.04 3.72
C PHE A 67 32.33 -23.43 2.33
N GLY A 68 31.67 -24.18 1.44
CA GLY A 68 30.92 -23.57 0.35
C GLY A 68 29.99 -22.51 0.94
N ARG A 69 29.77 -21.41 0.22
CA ARG A 69 28.76 -20.39 0.58
C ARG A 69 27.47 -21.12 0.92
N GLY A 70 27.17 -21.19 2.22
CA GLY A 70 25.99 -21.88 2.70
C GLY A 70 24.77 -21.28 2.02
N ASP A 71 23.99 -22.10 1.36
CA ASP A 71 22.64 -21.76 0.96
C ASP A 71 21.95 -21.22 2.20
N GLN A 72 21.70 -19.92 2.21
CA GLN A 72 20.90 -19.32 3.26
C GLN A 72 19.50 -19.90 3.06
N HIS A 73 19.17 -20.89 3.87
CA HIS A 73 17.85 -21.49 3.84
C HIS A 73 16.84 -20.40 4.09
N ARG A 74 16.07 -20.09 3.05
CA ARG A 74 15.00 -19.08 3.08
C ARG A 74 13.71 -19.83 2.90
N ASP A 75 12.81 -19.68 3.86
CA ASP A 75 11.46 -20.22 3.71
C ASP A 75 10.55 -19.18 3.06
N GLU A 76 9.61 -19.63 2.23
CA GLU A 76 8.69 -18.77 1.47
C GLU A 76 7.24 -19.21 1.72
N ALA A 77 6.47 -18.28 2.25
CA ALA A 77 5.01 -18.37 2.32
C ALA A 77 4.39 -17.51 1.20
N ARG A 78 3.42 -18.09 0.50
CA ARG A 78 2.66 -17.38 -0.54
C ARG A 78 1.34 -16.91 0.01
N TYR A 79 1.07 -15.67 -0.23
CA TYR A 79 -0.09 -14.98 0.27
C TYR A 79 -0.95 -14.45 -0.87
N ASN A 80 -2.24 -14.77 -0.85
CA ASN A 80 -3.17 -14.26 -1.85
C ASN A 80 -4.02 -13.14 -1.24
N PHE A 81 -4.05 -12.01 -1.94
CA PHE A 81 -4.74 -10.81 -1.51
C PHE A 81 -5.73 -10.34 -2.59
N LYS A 82 -7.03 -10.22 -2.24
CA LYS A 82 -8.10 -9.97 -3.18
C LYS A 82 -9.07 -8.91 -2.69
N THR A 83 -9.45 -7.95 -3.56
CA THR A 83 -10.55 -7.01 -3.31
C THR A 83 -11.83 -7.46 -4.03
N ALA A 84 -13.00 -7.04 -3.49
CA ALA A 84 -14.28 -7.39 -4.08
C ALA A 84 -14.62 -6.53 -5.30
N THR A 85 -14.87 -5.23 -5.13
CA THR A 85 -15.48 -4.42 -6.19
C THR A 85 -14.72 -3.14 -6.52
N ARG A 86 -13.85 -2.66 -5.61
CA ARG A 86 -13.13 -1.40 -5.79
C ARG A 86 -11.64 -1.60 -5.97
N ARG A 87 -11.04 -0.64 -6.65
CA ARG A 87 -9.59 -0.57 -6.77
C ARG A 87 -9.00 -0.03 -5.47
N ALA A 88 -7.98 -0.70 -4.96
CA ALA A 88 -7.32 -0.31 -3.72
C ALA A 88 -5.80 -0.25 -3.90
N GLY A 89 -5.17 0.76 -3.31
CA GLY A 89 -3.74 0.74 -3.03
C GLY A 89 -3.49 -0.14 -1.79
N SER A 90 -2.47 -0.97 -1.83
CA SER A 90 -2.07 -1.84 -0.73
C SER A 90 -0.60 -1.69 -0.41
N ALA A 91 -0.26 -1.80 0.87
CA ALA A 91 1.11 -1.82 1.36
C ALA A 91 1.25 -2.90 2.45
N PHE A 92 2.40 -3.54 2.48
CA PHE A 92 2.72 -4.56 3.45
C PHE A 92 3.88 -4.10 4.32
N LYS A 93 3.76 -4.31 5.63
CA LYS A 93 4.77 -3.97 6.62
C LYS A 93 5.03 -5.17 7.52
N THR A 94 6.21 -5.27 8.07
CA THR A 94 6.57 -6.31 9.04
C THR A 94 7.22 -5.71 10.27
N THR A 95 7.06 -6.39 11.41
CA THR A 95 7.77 -6.04 12.66
C THR A 95 9.24 -6.43 12.61
N LYS A 96 9.63 -7.35 11.71
CA LYS A 96 11.00 -7.87 11.59
C LYS A 96 11.59 -7.66 10.18
N PRO A 97 11.86 -6.43 9.77
CA PRO A 97 12.30 -6.13 8.40
C PRO A 97 13.71 -6.66 8.07
N LYS A 98 14.47 -7.09 9.07
CA LYS A 98 15.80 -7.67 8.87
C LYS A 98 15.77 -9.13 8.40
N ARG A 99 14.71 -9.87 8.75
CA ARG A 99 14.58 -11.28 8.39
C ARG A 99 13.36 -11.61 7.54
N ILE A 100 12.31 -10.77 7.63
CA ILE A 100 11.09 -10.96 6.84
C ILE A 100 11.12 -10.01 5.65
N ASN A 101 11.12 -10.58 4.44
CA ASN A 101 11.03 -9.83 3.21
C ASN A 101 9.69 -10.09 2.52
N ILE A 102 9.11 -9.07 1.90
CA ILE A 102 7.78 -9.10 1.29
C ILE A 102 7.85 -8.60 -0.15
N ILE A 103 7.41 -9.41 -1.09
CA ILE A 103 7.51 -9.13 -2.53
C ILE A 103 6.17 -9.41 -3.23
N PRO A 104 5.55 -8.42 -3.86
CA PRO A 104 5.85 -6.99 -3.83
C PRO A 104 5.46 -6.35 -2.48
N PRO A 105 6.20 -5.32 -1.99
CA PRO A 105 5.89 -4.67 -0.70
C PRO A 105 4.68 -3.74 -0.76
N HIS A 106 4.26 -3.36 -1.94
CA HIS A 106 3.09 -2.52 -2.18
C HIS A 106 2.57 -2.71 -3.62
N GLY A 107 1.35 -2.29 -3.86
CA GLY A 107 0.78 -2.40 -5.20
C GLY A 107 -0.62 -1.80 -5.32
N VAL A 108 -1.21 -1.97 -6.49
CA VAL A 108 -2.60 -1.59 -6.77
C VAL A 108 -3.40 -2.84 -7.08
N LEU A 109 -4.39 -3.12 -6.27
CA LEU A 109 -5.36 -4.18 -6.50
C LEU A 109 -6.46 -3.69 -7.43
N ARG A 110 -6.67 -4.41 -8.52
CA ARG A 110 -7.80 -4.18 -9.41
C ARG A 110 -9.06 -4.88 -8.88
N PRO A 111 -10.25 -4.35 -9.15
CA PRO A 111 -11.50 -4.98 -8.76
C PRO A 111 -11.57 -6.44 -9.21
N LYS A 112 -12.01 -7.31 -8.31
CA LYS A 112 -12.19 -8.76 -8.56
C LYS A 112 -10.92 -9.51 -8.98
N LYS A 113 -9.74 -8.89 -8.84
CA LYS A 113 -8.44 -9.53 -9.09
C LYS A 113 -7.74 -9.83 -7.77
N SER A 114 -6.90 -10.84 -7.81
CA SER A 114 -6.01 -11.19 -6.72
C SER A 114 -4.56 -10.88 -7.09
N VAL A 115 -3.76 -10.62 -6.06
CA VAL A 115 -2.32 -10.48 -6.16
C VAL A 115 -1.68 -11.48 -5.22
N TYR A 116 -0.69 -12.21 -5.72
CA TYR A 116 0.17 -13.06 -4.89
C TYR A 116 1.31 -12.23 -4.34
N VAL A 117 1.55 -12.40 -3.05
CA VAL A 117 2.63 -11.77 -2.32
C VAL A 117 3.48 -12.87 -1.72
N ALA A 118 4.75 -12.90 -2.05
CA ALA A 118 5.71 -13.78 -1.43
C ALA A 118 6.21 -13.14 -0.13
N ILE A 119 6.11 -13.86 0.97
CA ILE A 119 6.66 -13.48 2.26
C ILE A 119 7.75 -14.48 2.57
N THR A 120 8.99 -14.02 2.64
CA THR A 120 10.14 -14.88 2.89
C THR A 120 10.76 -14.59 4.24
N CYS A 121 11.22 -15.61 4.91
CA CYS A 121 11.95 -15.53 6.16
C CYS A 121 13.39 -16.03 5.96
N ASP A 122 14.35 -15.19 6.26
CA ASP A 122 15.75 -15.58 6.29
C ASP A 122 16.04 -16.40 7.55
N ALA A 123 17.00 -17.31 7.49
CA ALA A 123 17.39 -18.14 8.61
C ALA A 123 17.84 -17.30 9.82
N PHE A 124 17.35 -17.65 10.98
CA PHE A 124 17.66 -16.99 12.24
C PHE A 124 17.79 -18.03 13.38
N ASP A 125 18.26 -17.59 14.52
CA ASP A 125 18.38 -18.42 15.71
C ASP A 125 17.22 -18.11 16.68
N PRO A 126 16.22 -18.99 16.81
CA PRO A 126 15.04 -18.74 17.62
C PRO A 126 15.33 -18.67 19.12
N ASP A 127 16.43 -19.29 19.60
CA ASP A 127 16.81 -19.25 20.99
C ASP A 127 17.37 -17.89 21.42
N ASN A 128 17.90 -17.14 20.46
CA ASN A 128 18.53 -15.84 20.68
C ASN A 128 17.73 -14.65 20.15
N GLU A 129 16.65 -14.90 19.42
CA GLU A 129 15.79 -13.83 18.85
C GLU A 129 14.36 -13.93 19.37
N ASP A 130 13.85 -12.81 19.85
CA ASP A 130 12.44 -12.69 20.21
C ASP A 130 11.55 -12.84 18.97
N THR A 131 10.68 -13.82 19.00
CA THR A 131 9.69 -14.12 17.95
C THR A 131 8.26 -13.76 18.38
N GLU A 132 8.07 -13.37 19.64
CA GLU A 132 6.77 -12.98 20.14
C GLU A 132 6.24 -11.70 19.48
N GLY A 133 5.00 -11.72 19.07
CA GLY A 133 4.37 -10.57 18.42
C GLY A 133 4.83 -10.29 16.98
N ASP A 134 5.57 -11.21 16.37
CA ASP A 134 5.93 -11.09 14.96
C ASP A 134 4.71 -11.12 14.09
N ARG A 135 4.64 -10.16 13.16
CA ARG A 135 3.49 -10.02 12.28
C ARG A 135 3.83 -9.32 10.98
N VAL A 136 2.99 -9.60 10.01
CA VAL A 136 2.84 -8.80 8.79
C VAL A 136 1.56 -8.00 8.90
N THR A 137 1.65 -6.70 8.68
CA THR A 137 0.50 -5.80 8.62
C THR A 137 0.22 -5.48 7.16
N VAL A 138 -0.99 -5.77 6.73
CA VAL A 138 -1.52 -5.36 5.44
C VAL A 138 -2.30 -4.08 5.63
N GLU A 139 -1.95 -3.03 4.92
CA GLU A 139 -2.68 -1.77 4.88
C GLU A 139 -3.29 -1.58 3.49
N TRP A 140 -4.51 -1.05 3.42
CA TRP A 140 -5.12 -0.71 2.14
C TRP A 140 -6.05 0.48 2.26
N THR A 141 -6.17 1.20 1.14
CA THR A 141 -7.06 2.34 0.99
C THR A 141 -7.63 2.38 -0.43
N ASN A 142 -8.76 3.04 -0.62
CA ASN A 142 -9.27 3.27 -1.96
C ASN A 142 -8.30 4.15 -2.75
N THR A 143 -8.12 3.84 -4.03
CA THR A 143 -7.38 4.74 -4.92
C THR A 143 -8.24 5.97 -5.22
N PRO A 144 -7.69 7.20 -5.18
CA PRO A 144 -8.41 8.42 -5.56
C PRO A 144 -8.90 8.39 -7.00
N ASP A 145 -8.13 7.72 -7.86
CA ASP A 145 -8.46 7.51 -9.25
C ASP A 145 -8.82 6.04 -9.49
N SER A 146 -10.03 5.80 -10.02
CA SER A 146 -10.49 4.45 -10.37
C SER A 146 -9.67 3.80 -11.48
N ALA A 147 -8.88 4.55 -12.23
CA ALA A 147 -7.98 4.08 -13.29
C ALA A 147 -6.53 3.90 -12.82
N ALA A 148 -6.20 4.24 -11.58
CA ALA A 148 -4.82 4.15 -11.05
C ALA A 148 -4.21 2.76 -11.27
N THR A 149 -3.01 2.71 -11.82
CA THR A 149 -2.25 1.48 -12.09
C THR A 149 -0.93 1.44 -11.33
N VAL A 150 -0.46 2.59 -10.86
CA VAL A 150 0.79 2.76 -10.14
C VAL A 150 0.47 3.12 -8.70
N PHE A 151 1.12 2.45 -7.76
CA PHE A 151 1.01 2.73 -6.34
C PHE A 151 1.61 4.11 -6.00
N LYS A 152 0.94 4.83 -5.09
CA LYS A 152 1.42 6.10 -4.57
C LYS A 152 1.33 6.11 -3.05
N GLN A 153 2.45 6.37 -2.39
CA GLN A 153 2.55 6.42 -0.94
C GLN A 153 1.65 7.50 -0.31
N GLU A 154 1.43 8.60 -1.02
CA GLU A 154 0.58 9.72 -0.58
C GLU A 154 -0.87 9.32 -0.29
N TRP A 155 -1.38 8.23 -0.88
CA TRP A 155 -2.73 7.73 -0.61
C TRP A 155 -2.93 7.29 0.85
N PHE A 156 -1.84 6.95 1.54
CA PHE A 156 -1.83 6.50 2.93
C PHE A 156 -1.55 7.64 3.92
N GLN A 157 -1.26 8.84 3.43
CA GLN A 157 -0.90 10.00 4.23
C GLN A 157 -1.98 11.09 4.23
N GLY A 158 -2.98 10.99 3.35
CA GLY A 158 -4.07 11.95 3.21
C GLY A 158 -5.25 11.66 4.15
N ASP A 159 -6.34 12.37 3.93
CA ASP A 159 -7.61 12.25 4.68
C ASP A 159 -8.39 10.95 4.36
N GLY A 160 -7.83 10.10 3.50
CA GLY A 160 -8.42 8.82 3.10
C GLY A 160 -8.42 7.81 4.25
N ILE A 161 -9.49 7.00 4.32
CA ILE A 161 -9.57 5.93 5.31
C ILE A 161 -8.61 4.81 4.93
N VAL A 162 -7.68 4.50 5.82
CA VAL A 162 -6.77 3.36 5.70
C VAL A 162 -7.23 2.24 6.62
N ARG A 163 -7.49 1.07 6.06
CA ARG A 163 -7.78 -0.15 6.83
C ARG A 163 -6.51 -0.98 7.00
N ARG A 164 -6.50 -1.75 8.09
CA ARG A 164 -5.35 -2.59 8.46
C ARG A 164 -5.82 -3.97 8.87
N LYS A 165 -5.01 -4.95 8.53
CA LYS A 165 -5.16 -6.34 9.00
C LYS A 165 -3.79 -6.85 9.40
N ASN A 166 -3.71 -7.41 10.59
CA ASN A 166 -2.50 -8.06 11.09
C ASN A 166 -2.59 -9.56 10.85
N LEU A 167 -1.49 -10.13 10.41
CA LEU A 167 -1.29 -11.55 10.24
C LEU A 167 -0.14 -11.93 11.17
N SER A 168 -0.41 -12.76 12.17
CA SER A 168 0.65 -13.28 13.03
C SER A 168 1.60 -14.18 12.25
N ILE A 169 2.87 -14.16 12.63
CA ILE A 169 3.87 -15.07 12.09
C ILE A 169 4.08 -16.18 13.12
N GLU A 170 4.04 -17.42 12.67
CA GLU A 170 4.37 -18.60 13.45
C GLU A 170 5.56 -19.30 12.80
N TYR A 171 6.45 -19.80 13.64
CA TYR A 171 7.63 -20.53 13.22
C TYR A 171 7.52 -21.97 13.77
N ASN A 172 7.47 -22.94 12.87
CA ASN A 172 7.57 -24.35 13.24
C ASN A 172 9.06 -24.70 13.35
N VAL A 173 9.59 -24.69 14.53
CA VAL A 173 10.98 -25.03 14.87
C VAL A 173 11.10 -26.47 15.37
#